data_a6b43218f784eced5ff0e3925f025f5e
#
_entry.id   a6b43218f784eced5ff0e3925f025f5e
#
_cell.length_a   1.000
_cell.length_b   1.000
_cell.length_c   1.000
_cell.angle_alpha   90.00
_cell.angle_beta   90.00
_cell.angle_gamma   90.00
#
_symmetry.space_group_name_H-M   'P 1'
#
loop_
_entity.id
_entity.type
_entity.pdbx_description
1 polymer ?
#
loop_
_entity_poly.entity_id
_entity_poly.type
_entity_poly.pdbx_seq_one_letter_code
_entity_poly.pdbx_strand_id
1 'polypeptide(L)'
;SEVSALLGRIPSAVGYQPTLATDMGNLQERITTTNKGSITSVQAIYVPADDLTDPAPATSFAHLDATTVLSRQIAEIGIYPAVDPLDSTSRILDPRIVGDEHYRVAREVQKILQTYKSLQDIIAILGMDELSEEDKLVVARARKIQRFLSQPFFVAEVFTGSPGKLVDLESTIKGFDAICKGEYDHLPEAAFYMVGTIEEAIEKAKKMEQEAAA
;
A
#
# COMPACT_ATOMS: atom_id res chain seq x y z
N SER A 1 -20.77 22.31 1.05
CA SER A 1 -22.07 21.81 0.49
C SER A 1 -23.26 22.45 1.21
N GLU A 2 -23.27 22.51 2.52
CA GLU A 2 -24.36 23.13 3.31
C GLU A 2 -24.56 24.61 2.99
N VAL A 3 -23.48 25.39 2.91
CA VAL A 3 -23.54 26.81 2.52
C VAL A 3 -24.10 26.99 1.12
N SER A 4 -23.70 26.13 0.18
CA SER A 4 -24.22 26.15 -1.20
C SER A 4 -25.73 25.86 -1.24
N ALA A 5 -26.19 24.91 -0.44
CA ALA A 5 -27.63 24.61 -0.30
C ALA A 5 -28.42 25.79 0.30
N LEU A 6 -27.89 26.42 1.35
CA LEU A 6 -28.49 27.60 1.96
C LEU A 6 -28.58 28.79 0.99
N LEU A 7 -27.64 28.91 0.05
CA LEU A 7 -27.66 29.92 -1.01
C LEU A 7 -28.59 29.57 -2.18
N GLY A 8 -29.32 28.45 -2.11
CA GLY A 8 -30.27 27.99 -3.12
C GLY A 8 -29.64 27.52 -4.42
N ARG A 9 -28.36 27.12 -4.41
CA ARG A 9 -27.68 26.56 -5.57
C ARG A 9 -28.14 25.13 -5.81
N ILE A 10 -28.29 24.76 -7.08
CA ILE A 10 -28.68 23.40 -7.47
C ILE A 10 -27.51 22.46 -7.12
N PRO A 11 -27.74 21.40 -6.30
CA PRO A 11 -26.68 20.49 -5.92
C PRO A 11 -26.21 19.64 -7.10
N SER A 12 -24.92 19.29 -7.08
CA SER A 12 -24.34 18.30 -8.00
C SER A 12 -24.52 16.88 -7.47
N ALA A 13 -23.81 15.90 -8.06
CA ALA A 13 -23.85 14.52 -7.62
C ALA A 13 -23.58 14.38 -6.12
N VAL A 14 -24.30 13.46 -5.46
CA VAL A 14 -24.20 13.16 -4.02
C VAL A 14 -24.49 14.39 -3.11
N GLY A 15 -25.14 15.42 -3.65
CA GLY A 15 -25.48 16.63 -2.88
C GLY A 15 -24.34 17.61 -2.66
N TYR A 16 -23.21 17.44 -3.33
CA TYR A 16 -22.11 18.40 -3.28
C TYR A 16 -22.43 19.71 -4.01
N GLN A 17 -21.70 20.77 -3.70
CA GLN A 17 -21.80 22.04 -4.42
C GLN A 17 -21.45 21.89 -5.88
N PRO A 18 -22.09 22.63 -6.81
CA PRO A 18 -21.74 22.57 -8.23
C PRO A 18 -20.35 23.09 -8.54
N THR A 19 -19.74 23.86 -7.63
CA THR A 19 -18.38 24.43 -7.73
C THR A 19 -17.31 23.58 -7.06
N LEU A 20 -17.59 22.32 -6.69
CA LEU A 20 -16.66 21.47 -5.94
C LEU A 20 -15.27 21.41 -6.58
N ALA A 21 -15.20 21.11 -7.87
CA ALA A 21 -13.93 21.00 -8.59
C ALA A 21 -13.17 22.35 -8.64
N THR A 22 -13.88 23.45 -8.85
CA THR A 22 -13.28 24.78 -8.90
C THR A 22 -12.78 25.21 -7.52
N ASP A 23 -13.56 25.01 -6.48
CA ASP A 23 -13.19 25.35 -5.11
C ASP A 23 -11.97 24.54 -4.66
N MET A 24 -11.95 23.24 -4.96
CA MET A 24 -10.80 22.38 -4.69
C MET A 24 -9.57 22.81 -5.49
N GLY A 25 -9.71 23.07 -6.78
CA GLY A 25 -8.64 23.51 -7.65
C GLY A 25 -8.00 24.83 -7.16
N ASN A 26 -8.81 25.79 -6.78
CA ASN A 26 -8.32 27.08 -6.25
C ASN A 26 -7.45 26.92 -5.00
N LEU A 27 -7.78 25.95 -4.14
CA LEU A 27 -6.97 25.62 -2.96
C LEU A 27 -5.67 24.90 -3.38
N GLN A 28 -5.79 23.86 -4.20
CA GLN A 28 -4.69 22.98 -4.55
C GLN A 28 -3.62 23.66 -5.41
N GLU A 29 -3.99 24.55 -6.32
CA GLU A 29 -3.05 25.30 -7.16
C GLU A 29 -2.14 26.26 -6.37
N ARG A 30 -2.49 26.56 -5.12
CA ARG A 30 -1.61 27.35 -4.22
C ARG A 30 -0.46 26.53 -3.66
N ILE A 31 -0.55 25.21 -3.72
CA ILE A 31 0.49 24.26 -3.28
C ILE A 31 1.40 24.03 -4.50
N THR A 32 2.46 24.85 -4.59
CA THR A 32 3.32 24.87 -5.77
C THR A 32 4.74 25.26 -5.44
N THR A 33 5.62 25.11 -6.43
CA THR A 33 6.99 25.60 -6.42
C THR A 33 7.06 26.92 -7.15
N THR A 34 7.74 27.89 -6.55
CA THR A 34 8.01 29.22 -7.12
C THR A 34 9.52 29.45 -7.20
N ASN A 35 9.94 30.59 -7.78
CA ASN A 35 11.35 30.96 -7.82
C ASN A 35 11.96 31.18 -6.42
N LYS A 36 11.14 31.35 -5.38
CA LYS A 36 11.58 31.64 -4.02
C LYS A 36 11.46 30.49 -3.05
N GLY A 37 10.79 29.41 -3.43
CA GLY A 37 10.60 28.26 -2.56
C GLY A 37 9.50 27.33 -3.05
N SER A 38 9.24 26.27 -2.27
CA SER A 38 8.24 25.25 -2.57
C SER A 38 7.38 24.96 -1.35
N ILE A 39 6.18 24.47 -1.60
CA ILE A 39 5.27 23.95 -0.58
C ILE A 39 5.09 22.45 -0.83
N THR A 40 5.48 21.63 0.15
CA THR A 40 5.14 20.21 0.21
C THR A 40 3.95 20.05 1.14
N SER A 41 2.92 19.34 0.71
CA SER A 41 1.72 19.08 1.52
C SER A 41 1.53 17.60 1.79
N VAL A 42 1.03 17.30 2.98
CA VAL A 42 0.48 16.00 3.34
C VAL A 42 -0.98 16.20 3.70
N GLN A 43 -1.87 15.57 2.95
CA GLN A 43 -3.31 15.79 3.07
C GLN A 43 -3.99 14.48 3.47
N ALA A 44 -4.71 14.50 4.60
CA ALA A 44 -5.59 13.40 4.96
C ALA A 44 -6.93 13.57 4.24
N ILE A 45 -7.33 12.59 3.43
CA ILE A 45 -8.58 12.60 2.71
C ILE A 45 -9.47 11.52 3.30
N TYR A 46 -10.60 11.93 3.86
CA TYR A 46 -11.62 11.01 4.32
C TYR A 46 -12.45 10.51 3.14
N VAL A 47 -12.56 9.18 3.04
CA VAL A 47 -13.29 8.52 1.95
C VAL A 47 -14.63 8.01 2.49
N PRO A 48 -15.76 8.63 2.15
CA PRO A 48 -17.08 8.21 2.63
C PRO A 48 -17.41 6.78 2.18
N ALA A 49 -17.80 5.93 3.13
CA ALA A 49 -18.22 4.54 2.89
C ALA A 49 -17.19 3.70 2.11
N ASP A 50 -15.89 4.00 2.24
CA ASP A 50 -14.80 3.36 1.49
C ASP A 50 -14.93 3.49 -0.05
N ASP A 51 -15.74 4.44 -0.54
CA ASP A 51 -16.00 4.68 -1.97
C ASP A 51 -15.04 5.73 -2.54
N LEU A 52 -13.96 5.27 -3.18
CA LEU A 52 -12.99 6.14 -3.85
C LEU A 52 -13.57 6.89 -5.05
N THR A 53 -14.74 6.50 -5.53
CA THR A 53 -15.43 7.15 -6.65
C THR A 53 -16.35 8.30 -6.22
N ASP A 54 -16.55 8.48 -4.92
CA ASP A 54 -17.26 9.65 -4.39
C ASP A 54 -16.63 10.94 -4.93
N PRO A 55 -17.44 11.94 -5.35
CA PRO A 55 -16.91 13.16 -5.98
C PRO A 55 -15.87 13.91 -5.16
N ALA A 56 -15.91 13.89 -3.85
CA ALA A 56 -14.95 14.61 -3.02
C ALA A 56 -13.55 13.99 -3.06
N PRO A 57 -13.34 12.70 -2.74
CA PRO A 57 -12.03 12.08 -2.91
C PRO A 57 -11.59 12.03 -4.37
N ALA A 58 -12.48 11.71 -5.33
CA ALA A 58 -12.13 11.64 -6.74
C ALA A 58 -11.60 12.96 -7.28
N THR A 59 -12.24 14.09 -6.93
CA THR A 59 -11.76 15.43 -7.32
C THR A 59 -10.43 15.77 -6.65
N SER A 60 -10.24 15.36 -5.38
CA SER A 60 -9.01 15.61 -4.64
C SER A 60 -7.82 14.84 -5.22
N PHE A 61 -8.01 13.59 -5.63
CA PHE A 61 -6.93 12.75 -6.18
C PHE A 61 -6.33 13.31 -7.47
N ALA A 62 -7.12 14.02 -8.26
CA ALA A 62 -6.64 14.65 -9.49
C ALA A 62 -5.51 15.68 -9.25
N HIS A 63 -5.42 16.25 -8.05
CA HIS A 63 -4.44 17.27 -7.68
C HIS A 63 -3.23 16.70 -6.93
N LEU A 64 -3.21 15.41 -6.59
CA LEU A 64 -2.16 14.80 -5.79
C LEU A 64 -1.08 14.16 -6.67
N ASP A 65 0.18 14.34 -6.27
CA ASP A 65 1.33 13.71 -6.95
C ASP A 65 1.57 12.29 -6.47
N ALA A 66 1.15 11.97 -5.25
CA ALA A 66 1.20 10.63 -4.68
C ALA A 66 -0.02 10.38 -3.81
N THR A 67 -0.50 9.16 -3.83
CA THR A 67 -1.60 8.70 -2.98
C THR A 67 -1.18 7.48 -2.18
N THR A 68 -1.46 7.49 -0.88
CA THR A 68 -1.32 6.32 -0.01
C THR A 68 -2.71 5.93 0.44
N VAL A 69 -3.21 4.83 -0.09
CA VAL A 69 -4.57 4.33 0.18
C VAL A 69 -4.53 3.33 1.32
N LEU A 70 -5.28 3.60 2.38
CA LEU A 70 -5.49 2.65 3.48
C LEU A 70 -6.72 1.81 3.18
N SER A 71 -6.57 0.49 3.25
CA SER A 71 -7.61 -0.48 2.94
C SER A 71 -8.09 -1.20 4.19
N ARG A 72 -9.42 -1.21 4.39
CA ARG A 72 -10.05 -1.98 5.47
C ARG A 72 -9.81 -3.48 5.29
N GLN A 73 -9.88 -3.98 4.07
CA GLN A 73 -9.64 -5.40 3.76
C GLN A 73 -8.23 -5.85 4.16
N ILE A 74 -7.23 -4.99 3.96
CA ILE A 74 -5.84 -5.27 4.38
C ILE A 74 -5.72 -5.26 5.91
N ALA A 75 -6.41 -4.34 6.59
CA ALA A 75 -6.46 -4.32 8.06
C ALA A 75 -7.13 -5.59 8.63
N GLU A 76 -8.19 -6.09 8.00
CA GLU A 76 -8.92 -7.29 8.42
C GLU A 76 -8.06 -8.55 8.38
N ILE A 77 -7.08 -8.65 7.49
CA ILE A 77 -6.11 -9.75 7.46
C ILE A 77 -4.89 -9.52 8.38
N GLY A 78 -4.92 -8.46 9.19
CA GLY A 78 -3.89 -8.18 10.19
C GLY A 78 -2.62 -7.53 9.65
N ILE A 79 -2.63 -6.98 8.45
CA ILE A 79 -1.49 -6.26 7.87
C ILE A 79 -1.55 -4.79 8.29
N TYR A 80 -0.53 -4.34 9.00
CA TYR A 80 -0.37 -2.97 9.48
C TYR A 80 1.06 -2.46 9.21
N PRO A 81 1.21 -1.20 8.69
CA PRO A 81 0.15 -0.29 8.24
C PRO A 81 -0.66 -0.88 7.08
N ALA A 82 -1.97 -0.62 7.07
CA ALA A 82 -2.90 -1.23 6.12
C ALA A 82 -2.91 -0.52 4.75
N VAL A 83 -1.75 -0.27 4.20
CA VAL A 83 -1.56 0.39 2.90
C VAL A 83 -1.83 -0.59 1.77
N ASP A 84 -2.68 -0.20 0.81
CA ASP A 84 -2.90 -0.99 -0.40
C ASP A 84 -1.83 -0.64 -1.45
N PRO A 85 -0.93 -1.56 -1.78
CA PRO A 85 0.14 -1.30 -2.75
C PRO A 85 -0.33 -1.26 -4.21
N LEU A 86 -1.54 -1.75 -4.51
CA LEU A 86 -2.12 -1.74 -5.84
C LEU A 86 -2.90 -0.45 -6.12
N ASP A 87 -3.58 0.09 -5.11
CA ASP A 87 -4.35 1.33 -5.23
C ASP A 87 -3.53 2.58 -4.90
N SER A 88 -2.37 2.42 -4.24
CA SER A 88 -1.44 3.52 -3.95
C SER A 88 -0.56 3.82 -5.16
N THR A 89 -0.37 5.10 -5.44
CA THR A 89 0.39 5.55 -6.61
C THR A 89 1.36 6.69 -6.27
N SER A 90 2.38 6.86 -7.10
CA SER A 90 3.28 8.01 -7.02
C SER A 90 3.79 8.38 -8.41
N ARG A 91 3.75 9.67 -8.76
CA ARG A 91 4.29 10.19 -10.03
C ARG A 91 5.80 10.11 -10.09
N ILE A 92 6.48 10.12 -8.95
CA ILE A 92 7.95 9.99 -8.91
C ILE A 92 8.43 8.54 -9.03
N LEU A 93 7.54 7.55 -9.06
CA LEU A 93 7.89 6.16 -9.37
C LEU A 93 8.12 6.01 -10.88
N ASP A 94 9.20 6.58 -11.35
CA ASP A 94 9.68 6.61 -12.73
C ASP A 94 11.18 6.28 -12.71
N PRO A 95 11.70 5.42 -13.59
CA PRO A 95 13.11 4.98 -13.56
C PRO A 95 14.10 6.15 -13.69
N ARG A 96 13.69 7.24 -14.33
CA ARG A 96 14.52 8.47 -14.47
C ARG A 96 14.67 9.24 -13.14
N ILE A 97 13.80 8.96 -12.15
CA ILE A 97 13.80 9.65 -10.86
C ILE A 97 14.32 8.73 -9.76
N VAL A 98 13.74 7.54 -9.63
CA VAL A 98 14.06 6.58 -8.55
C VAL A 98 15.15 5.59 -8.93
N GLY A 99 15.54 5.53 -10.20
CA GLY A 99 16.47 4.55 -10.75
C GLY A 99 15.77 3.26 -11.20
N ASP A 100 16.49 2.51 -12.06
CA ASP A 100 15.94 1.31 -12.70
C ASP A 100 15.62 0.19 -11.69
N GLU A 101 16.46 0.01 -10.69
CA GLU A 101 16.31 -1.06 -9.70
C GLU A 101 15.06 -0.87 -8.86
N HIS A 102 14.90 0.29 -8.24
CA HIS A 102 13.72 0.60 -7.43
C HIS A 102 12.44 0.47 -8.24
N TYR A 103 12.42 1.04 -9.46
CA TYR A 103 11.27 0.96 -10.35
C TYR A 103 10.93 -0.50 -10.70
N ARG A 104 11.93 -1.31 -11.10
CA ARG A 104 11.77 -2.72 -11.45
C ARG A 104 11.19 -3.51 -10.28
N VAL A 105 11.77 -3.39 -9.09
CA VAL A 105 11.32 -4.12 -7.90
C VAL A 105 9.89 -3.75 -7.52
N ALA A 106 9.56 -2.45 -7.50
CA ALA A 106 8.20 -1.99 -7.22
C ALA A 106 7.17 -2.57 -8.21
N ARG A 107 7.49 -2.59 -9.50
CA ARG A 107 6.63 -3.16 -10.54
C ARG A 107 6.48 -4.67 -10.43
N GLU A 108 7.56 -5.37 -10.09
CA GLU A 108 7.50 -6.82 -9.89
C GLU A 108 6.64 -7.20 -8.68
N VAL A 109 6.76 -6.49 -7.57
CA VAL A 109 5.88 -6.64 -6.39
C VAL A 109 4.42 -6.41 -6.79
N GLN A 110 4.11 -5.33 -7.49
CA GLN A 110 2.75 -5.04 -7.95
C GLN A 110 2.21 -6.14 -8.87
N LYS A 111 3.03 -6.63 -9.79
CA LYS A 111 2.67 -7.71 -10.71
C LYS A 111 2.32 -9.00 -9.96
N ILE A 112 3.16 -9.42 -9.02
CA ILE A 112 2.93 -10.62 -8.20
C ILE A 112 1.64 -10.48 -7.40
N LEU A 113 1.42 -9.34 -6.73
CA LEU A 113 0.21 -9.08 -5.96
C LEU A 113 -1.05 -9.01 -6.84
N GLN A 114 -0.95 -8.41 -8.03
CA GLN A 114 -2.07 -8.35 -8.98
C GLN A 114 -2.44 -9.74 -9.50
N THR A 115 -1.46 -10.57 -9.83
CA THR A 115 -1.69 -11.96 -10.24
C THR A 115 -2.36 -12.74 -9.10
N TYR A 116 -1.87 -12.59 -7.88
CA TYR A 116 -2.47 -13.22 -6.71
C TYR A 116 -3.94 -12.79 -6.52
N LYS A 117 -4.22 -11.50 -6.62
CA LYS A 117 -5.59 -10.98 -6.54
C LYS A 117 -6.52 -11.63 -7.59
N SER A 118 -6.02 -11.82 -8.81
CA SER A 118 -6.78 -12.50 -9.88
C SER A 118 -7.01 -14.00 -9.62
N LEU A 119 -6.13 -14.64 -8.86
CA LEU A 119 -6.25 -16.07 -8.53
C LEU A 119 -7.09 -16.33 -7.28
N GLN A 120 -7.38 -15.31 -6.47
CA GLN A 120 -8.10 -15.47 -5.20
C GLN A 120 -9.49 -16.10 -5.37
N ASP A 121 -10.23 -15.71 -6.40
CA ASP A 121 -11.56 -16.27 -6.68
C ASP A 121 -11.48 -17.75 -7.07
N ILE A 122 -10.46 -18.11 -7.85
CA ILE A 122 -10.20 -19.50 -8.25
C ILE A 122 -9.84 -20.33 -7.03
N ILE A 123 -8.95 -19.81 -6.17
CA ILE A 123 -8.54 -20.47 -4.92
C ILE A 123 -9.73 -20.67 -3.99
N ALA A 124 -10.62 -19.68 -3.87
CA ALA A 124 -11.79 -19.76 -3.00
C ALA A 124 -12.82 -20.80 -3.45
N ILE A 125 -12.96 -21.02 -4.76
CA ILE A 125 -13.96 -21.93 -5.33
C ILE A 125 -13.40 -23.35 -5.52
N LEU A 126 -12.20 -23.46 -6.08
CA LEU A 126 -11.61 -24.73 -6.53
C LEU A 126 -10.51 -25.26 -5.59
N GLY A 127 -9.95 -24.38 -4.76
CA GLY A 127 -8.82 -24.71 -3.90
C GLY A 127 -7.45 -24.49 -4.57
N MET A 128 -6.40 -24.60 -3.76
CA MET A 128 -5.01 -24.41 -4.21
C MET A 128 -4.52 -25.53 -5.15
N ASP A 129 -5.08 -26.72 -5.05
CA ASP A 129 -4.61 -27.91 -5.78
C ASP A 129 -4.87 -27.81 -7.28
N GLU A 130 -5.89 -27.05 -7.68
CA GLU A 130 -6.24 -26.81 -9.09
C GLU A 130 -5.34 -25.81 -9.80
N LEU A 131 -4.48 -25.10 -9.07
CA LEU A 131 -3.53 -24.16 -9.65
C LEU A 131 -2.36 -24.89 -10.31
N SER A 132 -1.81 -24.29 -11.38
CA SER A 132 -0.53 -24.71 -11.95
C SER A 132 0.61 -24.55 -10.93
N GLU A 133 1.69 -25.30 -11.08
CA GLU A 133 2.85 -25.17 -10.18
C GLU A 133 3.47 -23.76 -10.24
N GLU A 134 3.39 -23.10 -11.38
CA GLU A 134 3.81 -21.69 -11.54
C GLU A 134 2.93 -20.74 -10.73
N ASP A 135 1.60 -20.91 -10.80
CA ASP A 135 0.66 -20.10 -10.02
C ASP A 135 0.78 -20.36 -8.52
N LYS A 136 0.99 -21.59 -8.10
CA LYS A 136 1.26 -21.93 -6.69
C LYS A 136 2.48 -21.20 -6.16
N LEU A 137 3.54 -21.11 -6.96
CA LEU A 137 4.75 -20.38 -6.61
C LEU A 137 4.49 -18.87 -6.49
N VAL A 138 3.75 -18.29 -7.46
CA VAL A 138 3.34 -16.89 -7.41
C VAL A 138 2.51 -16.60 -6.15
N VAL A 139 1.54 -17.45 -5.81
CA VAL A 139 0.72 -17.32 -4.60
C VAL A 139 1.58 -17.38 -3.33
N ALA A 140 2.52 -18.32 -3.25
CA ALA A 140 3.41 -18.46 -2.11
C ALA A 140 4.28 -17.19 -1.90
N ARG A 141 4.84 -16.65 -2.97
CA ARG A 141 5.61 -15.39 -2.93
C ARG A 141 4.73 -14.18 -2.61
N ALA A 142 3.53 -14.10 -3.20
CA ALA A 142 2.59 -13.02 -2.92
C ALA A 142 2.20 -12.95 -1.44
N ARG A 143 1.94 -14.08 -0.80
CA ARG A 143 1.65 -14.16 0.63
C ARG A 143 2.83 -13.69 1.49
N LYS A 144 4.06 -14.06 1.13
CA LYS A 144 5.28 -13.57 1.80
C LYS A 144 5.42 -12.06 1.63
N ILE A 145 5.20 -11.54 0.43
CA ILE A 145 5.21 -10.10 0.15
C ILE A 145 4.16 -9.38 0.99
N GLN A 146 2.92 -9.87 1.05
CA GLN A 146 1.88 -9.28 1.89
C GLN A 146 2.28 -9.24 3.37
N ARG A 147 2.85 -10.33 3.89
CA ARG A 147 3.34 -10.37 5.27
C ARG A 147 4.51 -9.43 5.50
N PHE A 148 5.42 -9.31 4.54
CA PHE A 148 6.58 -8.43 4.63
C PHE A 148 6.23 -6.94 4.48
N LEU A 149 5.08 -6.61 3.90
CA LEU A 149 4.53 -5.24 3.91
C LEU A 149 4.05 -4.80 5.31
N SER A 150 3.81 -5.74 6.22
CA SER A 150 3.55 -5.41 7.62
C SER A 150 4.85 -5.08 8.35
N GLN A 151 4.84 -4.05 9.20
CA GLN A 151 5.96 -3.78 10.07
C GLN A 151 5.51 -3.10 11.36
N PRO A 152 6.24 -3.27 12.48
CA PRO A 152 6.02 -2.48 13.68
C PRO A 152 6.29 -1.00 13.38
N PHE A 153 5.39 -0.10 13.77
CA PHE A 153 5.58 1.33 13.59
C PHE A 153 5.32 2.10 14.89
N PHE A 154 6.00 3.22 15.05
CA PHE A 154 6.11 3.93 16.31
C PHE A 154 4.76 4.35 16.92
N VAL A 155 3.82 4.81 16.11
CA VAL A 155 2.49 5.23 16.60
C VAL A 155 1.69 4.07 17.19
N ALA A 156 1.94 2.85 16.73
CA ALA A 156 1.23 1.66 17.20
C ALA A 156 1.85 1.00 18.44
N GLU A 157 3.02 1.43 18.92
CA GLU A 157 3.72 0.81 20.05
C GLU A 157 2.87 0.65 21.30
N VAL A 158 2.08 1.68 21.62
CA VAL A 158 1.18 1.67 22.79
C VAL A 158 0.07 0.62 22.70
N PHE A 159 -0.27 0.19 21.50
CA PHE A 159 -1.31 -0.82 21.24
C PHE A 159 -0.74 -2.22 21.07
N THR A 160 0.41 -2.34 20.43
CA THR A 160 1.02 -3.63 20.07
C THR A 160 2.01 -4.13 21.11
N GLY A 161 2.58 -3.23 21.93
CA GLY A 161 3.68 -3.52 22.84
C GLY A 161 5.01 -3.82 22.13
N SER A 162 5.07 -3.67 20.82
CA SER A 162 6.27 -3.90 20.01
C SER A 162 6.90 -2.56 19.62
N PRO A 163 8.22 -2.38 19.79
CA PRO A 163 8.93 -1.18 19.36
C PRO A 163 8.79 -0.95 17.85
N GLY A 164 8.55 0.30 17.46
CA GLY A 164 8.53 0.69 16.06
C GLY A 164 9.88 0.51 15.38
N LYS A 165 9.87 0.27 14.09
CA LYS A 165 11.06 0.08 13.26
C LYS A 165 11.05 1.02 12.08
N LEU A 166 12.16 1.71 11.88
CA LEU A 166 12.43 2.47 10.67
C LEU A 166 13.33 1.63 9.77
N VAL A 167 12.84 1.30 8.59
CA VAL A 167 13.61 0.58 7.57
C VAL A 167 14.00 1.58 6.48
N ASP A 168 15.26 1.65 6.13
CA ASP A 168 15.72 2.52 5.05
C ASP A 168 15.26 1.98 3.67
N LEU A 169 15.31 2.87 2.68
CA LEU A 169 14.82 2.56 1.35
C LEU A 169 15.64 1.46 0.65
N GLU A 170 16.95 1.46 0.83
CA GLU A 170 17.85 0.48 0.22
C GLU A 170 17.57 -0.93 0.76
N SER A 171 17.47 -1.07 2.08
CA SER A 171 17.11 -2.34 2.73
C SER A 171 15.72 -2.82 2.33
N THR A 172 14.77 -1.89 2.16
CA THR A 172 13.43 -2.21 1.67
C THR A 172 13.47 -2.79 0.26
N ILE A 173 14.13 -2.09 -0.68
CA ILE A 173 14.24 -2.55 -2.08
C ILE A 173 14.92 -3.90 -2.16
N LYS A 174 16.05 -4.08 -1.46
CA LYS A 174 16.80 -5.32 -1.41
C LYS A 174 15.97 -6.49 -0.87
N GLY A 175 15.22 -6.26 0.21
CA GLY A 175 14.38 -7.29 0.81
C GLY A 175 13.28 -7.76 -0.14
N PHE A 176 12.56 -6.83 -0.77
CA PHE A 176 11.52 -7.20 -1.74
C PHE A 176 12.08 -7.83 -3.01
N ASP A 177 13.23 -7.37 -3.52
CA ASP A 177 13.89 -7.96 -4.67
C ASP A 177 14.25 -9.43 -4.44
N ALA A 178 14.83 -9.73 -3.28
CA ALA A 178 15.19 -11.09 -2.88
C ALA A 178 13.97 -12.01 -2.78
N ILE A 179 12.84 -11.51 -2.22
CA ILE A 179 11.59 -12.27 -2.16
C ILE A 179 11.05 -12.52 -3.58
N CYS A 180 11.03 -11.51 -4.44
CA CYS A 180 10.57 -11.65 -5.83
C CYS A 180 11.40 -12.65 -6.63
N LYS A 181 12.71 -12.67 -6.43
CA LYS A 181 13.65 -13.64 -7.06
C LYS A 181 13.52 -15.05 -6.50
N GLY A 182 12.86 -15.21 -5.35
CA GLY A 182 12.65 -16.52 -4.72
C GLY A 182 13.79 -17.01 -3.86
N GLU A 183 14.72 -16.14 -3.47
CA GLU A 183 15.85 -16.50 -2.60
C GLU A 183 15.38 -17.07 -1.26
N TYR A 184 14.19 -16.70 -0.83
CA TYR A 184 13.58 -17.11 0.44
C TYR A 184 12.32 -17.96 0.27
N ASP A 185 12.17 -18.66 -0.86
CA ASP A 185 11.00 -19.53 -1.09
C ASP A 185 10.91 -20.67 -0.06
N HIS A 186 12.03 -21.10 0.49
CA HIS A 186 12.13 -22.13 1.51
C HIS A 186 11.70 -21.70 2.92
N LEU A 187 11.62 -20.38 3.20
CA LEU A 187 11.24 -19.88 4.51
C LEU A 187 9.71 -19.88 4.70
N PRO A 188 9.23 -20.11 5.93
CA PRO A 188 7.80 -20.08 6.22
C PRO A 188 7.23 -18.67 6.11
N GLU A 189 6.01 -18.53 5.62
CA GLU A 189 5.29 -17.25 5.44
C GLU A 189 5.23 -16.41 6.74
N ALA A 190 5.03 -17.08 7.88
CA ALA A 190 4.91 -16.42 9.18
C ALA A 190 6.19 -15.67 9.62
N ALA A 191 7.35 -16.03 9.07
CA ALA A 191 8.61 -15.36 9.38
C ALA A 191 8.65 -13.92 8.85
N PHE A 192 7.92 -13.62 7.79
CA PHE A 192 7.87 -12.30 7.15
C PHE A 192 6.88 -11.32 7.83
N TYR A 193 6.12 -11.79 8.81
CA TYR A 193 5.09 -10.96 9.45
C TYR A 193 5.66 -10.12 10.58
N MET A 194 5.37 -8.80 10.55
CA MET A 194 5.76 -7.82 11.58
C MET A 194 7.27 -7.82 11.87
N VAL A 195 8.05 -7.70 10.82
CA VAL A 195 9.51 -7.55 10.87
C VAL A 195 9.93 -6.25 10.20
N GLY A 196 11.15 -5.81 10.41
CA GLY A 196 11.73 -4.65 9.75
C GLY A 196 12.41 -5.05 8.44
N THR A 197 13.67 -5.47 8.52
CA THR A 197 14.46 -5.87 7.36
C THR A 197 14.32 -7.35 7.04
N ILE A 198 14.85 -7.77 5.88
CA ILE A 198 14.81 -9.17 5.47
C ILE A 198 15.66 -10.06 6.39
N GLU A 199 16.75 -9.53 6.95
CA GLU A 199 17.60 -10.23 7.92
C GLU A 199 16.82 -10.63 9.16
N GLU A 200 15.90 -9.78 9.62
CA GLU A 200 15.03 -10.11 10.77
C GLU A 200 14.04 -11.24 10.43
N ALA A 201 13.55 -11.31 9.21
CA ALA A 201 12.71 -12.42 8.78
C ALA A 201 13.48 -13.74 8.78
N ILE A 202 14.75 -13.73 8.36
CA ILE A 202 15.63 -14.90 8.39
C ILE A 202 15.90 -15.35 9.84
N GLU A 203 16.18 -14.41 10.73
CA GLU A 203 16.39 -14.72 12.16
C GLU A 203 15.13 -15.28 12.81
N LYS A 204 13.97 -14.70 12.47
CA LYS A 204 12.69 -15.18 12.98
C LYS A 204 12.39 -16.59 12.48
N ALA A 205 12.67 -16.91 11.21
CA ALA A 205 12.53 -18.24 10.67
C ALA A 205 13.38 -19.27 11.44
N LYS A 206 14.66 -18.95 11.71
CA LYS A 206 15.55 -19.81 12.50
C LYS A 206 15.03 -20.08 13.91
N LYS A 207 14.47 -19.06 14.57
CA LYS A 207 13.86 -19.23 15.90
C LYS A 207 12.64 -20.15 15.86
N MET A 208 11.79 -19.97 14.83
CA MET A 208 10.61 -20.83 14.65
C MET A 208 11.00 -22.31 14.42
N GLU A 209 12.07 -22.57 13.65
CA GLU A 209 12.59 -23.93 13.45
C GLU A 209 13.11 -24.53 14.75
N GLN A 210 13.83 -23.76 15.57
CA GLN A 210 14.32 -24.21 16.87
C GLN A 210 13.19 -24.52 17.86
N GLU A 211 12.15 -23.68 17.89
CA GLU A 211 10.98 -23.90 18.74
C GLU A 211 10.16 -25.10 18.30
N ALA A 212 10.09 -25.39 17.00
CA ALA A 212 9.40 -26.56 16.47
C ALA A 212 10.17 -27.88 16.69
N ALA A 213 11.50 -27.79 16.94
CA ALA A 213 12.36 -28.93 17.20
C ALA A 213 12.54 -29.26 18.70
N ALA A 214 12.03 -28.38 19.58
CA ALA A 214 12.10 -28.53 21.05
C ALA A 214 10.80 -29.10 21.62
#